data_8e38a58536377ecef853f9bb8916d850
#
_entry.id   8e38a58536377ecef853f9bb8916d850
#
_cell.length_a   1.000
_cell.length_b   1.000
_cell.length_c   1.000
_cell.angle_alpha   90.00
_cell.angle_beta   90.00
_cell.angle_gamma   90.00
#
_symmetry.space_group_name_H-M   'P 1'
#
loop_
_entity.id
_entity.type
_entity.pdbx_description
1 polymer ?
#
loop_
_entity_poly.entity_id
_entity_poly.type
_entity_poly.pdbx_seq_one_letter_code
_entity_poly.pdbx_strand_id
1 'polypeptide(L)'
;IIIYEMQHPLSIYNTLHRRKEAFVPAQAPHVGLYVCGPTVYGDAHLGHARPAITFDILFRYLSHLGYKVRYVRNITDVGHLEHDADEGEDKIAKKARLEQLEPMEVVQYYLTRYHHAMERLGVLPPSIEPMASGHIIEQIALTQQILDAGFAYESNGSVYFDVEKYDKSFNYGELSGRRIEDMLSNTRTLDGQDEKRGPLDFALWKKAQPEHIMRWPSPWGEGFPGWHAECTAMGRK
;
A
#
# COMPACT_ATOMS: atom_id res chain seq x y z
N ILE A 1 -16.78 23.86 -24.97
CA ILE A 1 -16.48 22.51 -24.43
C ILE A 1 -17.47 21.60 -25.09
N ILE A 2 -17.04 20.86 -26.13
CA ILE A 2 -17.88 19.86 -26.78
C ILE A 2 -17.88 18.64 -25.85
N ILE A 3 -18.98 18.46 -25.12
CA ILE A 3 -19.26 17.18 -24.45
C ILE A 3 -19.60 16.22 -25.58
N TYR A 4 -18.64 15.38 -25.97
CA TYR A 4 -18.96 14.21 -26.78
C TYR A 4 -19.93 13.36 -25.94
N GLU A 5 -21.19 13.27 -26.34
CA GLU A 5 -22.09 12.22 -25.90
C GLU A 5 -21.41 10.88 -26.20
N MET A 6 -20.86 10.24 -25.18
CA MET A 6 -20.17 8.96 -25.37
C MET A 6 -21.19 7.91 -25.77
N GLN A 7 -21.10 7.42 -27.01
CA GLN A 7 -21.92 6.31 -27.49
C GLN A 7 -21.75 5.02 -26.67
N HIS A 8 -20.64 4.94 -25.86
CA HIS A 8 -20.31 3.82 -25.00
C HIS A 8 -19.78 4.33 -23.65
N PRO A 9 -20.63 4.46 -22.63
CA PRO A 9 -20.22 4.88 -21.32
C PRO A 9 -19.22 3.85 -20.73
N LEU A 10 -18.10 4.33 -20.19
CA LEU A 10 -17.15 3.48 -19.46
C LEU A 10 -17.85 2.84 -18.27
N SER A 11 -17.76 1.52 -18.15
CA SER A 11 -18.24 0.78 -16.99
C SER A 11 -17.08 0.07 -16.33
N ILE A 12 -16.96 0.23 -15.00
CA ILE A 12 -15.90 -0.38 -14.19
C ILE A 12 -16.56 -1.31 -13.17
N TYR A 13 -15.91 -2.43 -12.88
CA TYR A 13 -16.36 -3.33 -11.82
C TYR A 13 -16.14 -2.67 -10.44
N ASN A 14 -17.23 -2.44 -9.74
CA ASN A 14 -17.21 -1.93 -8.39
C ASN A 14 -17.14 -3.11 -7.41
N THR A 15 -16.02 -3.23 -6.70
CA THR A 15 -15.81 -4.33 -5.74
C THR A 15 -16.79 -4.28 -4.58
N LEU A 16 -17.17 -3.09 -4.11
CA LEU A 16 -18.14 -2.91 -3.02
C LEU A 16 -19.53 -3.46 -3.40
N HIS A 17 -20.00 -3.14 -4.60
CA HIS A 17 -21.31 -3.57 -5.09
C HIS A 17 -21.26 -4.87 -5.90
N ARG A 18 -20.07 -5.42 -6.18
CA ARG A 18 -19.82 -6.68 -6.91
C ARG A 18 -20.45 -6.76 -8.29
N ARG A 19 -20.56 -5.63 -8.97
CA ARG A 19 -21.10 -5.51 -10.32
C ARG A 19 -20.39 -4.42 -11.14
N LYS A 20 -20.53 -4.49 -12.44
CA LYS A 20 -20.12 -3.39 -13.32
C LYS A 20 -21.11 -2.23 -13.19
N GLU A 21 -20.58 -1.03 -13.03
CA GLU A 21 -21.35 0.20 -12.92
C GLU A 21 -20.78 1.25 -13.87
N ALA A 22 -21.63 2.16 -14.34
CA ALA A 22 -21.19 3.29 -15.12
C ALA A 22 -20.19 4.12 -14.29
N PHE A 23 -19.06 4.44 -14.91
CA PHE A 23 -18.04 5.25 -14.24
C PHE A 23 -18.49 6.70 -14.13
N VAL A 24 -18.60 7.20 -12.93
CA VAL A 24 -18.89 8.61 -12.64
C VAL A 24 -17.76 9.15 -11.76
N PRO A 25 -16.96 10.11 -12.24
CA PRO A 25 -15.90 10.70 -11.47
C PRO A 25 -16.47 11.53 -10.31
N ALA A 26 -15.81 11.51 -9.15
CA ALA A 26 -16.22 12.27 -7.98
C ALA A 26 -16.20 13.80 -8.24
N GLN A 27 -15.31 14.28 -9.12
CA GLN A 27 -15.13 15.70 -9.44
C GLN A 27 -14.79 15.89 -10.93
N ALA A 28 -15.80 15.69 -11.81
CA ALA A 28 -15.59 15.87 -13.25
C ALA A 28 -15.00 17.28 -13.56
N PRO A 29 -14.06 17.40 -14.50
CA PRO A 29 -13.47 16.35 -15.33
C PRO A 29 -12.26 15.64 -14.69
N HIS A 30 -12.00 15.84 -13.41
CA HIS A 30 -10.84 15.28 -12.70
C HIS A 30 -11.09 13.86 -12.22
N VAL A 31 -10.10 12.99 -12.42
CA VAL A 31 -10.10 11.60 -11.96
C VAL A 31 -8.82 11.32 -11.19
N GLY A 32 -8.93 10.85 -9.95
CA GLY A 32 -7.83 10.27 -9.19
C GLY A 32 -7.72 8.78 -9.44
N LEU A 33 -6.54 8.30 -9.83
CA LEU A 33 -6.21 6.89 -9.98
C LEU A 33 -5.02 6.56 -9.09
N TYR A 34 -5.24 5.78 -8.03
CA TYR A 34 -4.17 5.31 -7.15
C TYR A 34 -3.94 3.81 -7.37
N VAL A 35 -2.69 3.43 -7.57
CA VAL A 35 -2.27 2.04 -7.77
C VAL A 35 -1.10 1.73 -6.84
N CYS A 36 -1.19 0.64 -6.09
CA CYS A 36 -0.06 0.17 -5.29
C CYS A 36 1.11 -0.20 -6.20
N GLY A 37 2.27 0.32 -5.88
CA GLY A 37 3.51 0.13 -6.63
C GLY A 37 4.39 -1.00 -6.08
N PRO A 38 5.61 -1.14 -6.58
CA PRO A 38 6.52 -2.20 -6.18
C PRO A 38 7.20 -1.92 -4.84
N THR A 39 7.64 -3.00 -4.18
CA THR A 39 8.71 -2.94 -3.19
C THR A 39 10.04 -3.11 -3.92
N VAL A 40 10.96 -2.15 -3.75
CA VAL A 40 12.16 -2.02 -4.60
C VAL A 40 13.41 -2.66 -3.96
N TYR A 41 13.38 -3.99 -3.81
CA TYR A 41 14.50 -4.79 -3.32
C TYR A 41 15.05 -5.79 -4.36
N GLY A 42 14.47 -5.85 -5.54
CA GLY A 42 14.83 -6.77 -6.60
C GLY A 42 14.33 -6.34 -7.97
N ASP A 43 14.73 -7.07 -9.00
CA ASP A 43 14.30 -6.79 -10.37
C ASP A 43 12.80 -6.95 -10.58
N ALA A 44 12.28 -6.15 -11.51
CA ALA A 44 10.90 -6.28 -11.93
C ALA A 44 10.64 -7.64 -12.61
N HIS A 45 9.50 -8.22 -12.35
CA HIS A 45 9.03 -9.46 -12.96
C HIS A 45 7.60 -9.32 -13.48
N LEU A 46 7.03 -10.38 -14.06
CA LEU A 46 5.68 -10.37 -14.64
C LEU A 46 4.58 -9.92 -13.67
N GLY A 47 4.74 -10.19 -12.38
CA GLY A 47 3.82 -9.69 -11.33
C GLY A 47 3.79 -8.17 -11.22
N HIS A 48 4.90 -7.47 -11.54
CA HIS A 48 4.96 -6.02 -11.62
C HIS A 48 4.45 -5.49 -12.98
N ALA A 49 4.75 -6.20 -14.06
CA ALA A 49 4.34 -5.80 -15.41
C ALA A 49 2.81 -5.81 -15.58
N ARG A 50 2.14 -6.82 -15.04
CA ARG A 50 0.68 -6.99 -15.17
C ARG A 50 -0.12 -5.77 -14.66
N PRO A 51 -0.01 -5.33 -13.40
CA PRO A 51 -0.72 -4.14 -12.94
C PRO A 51 -0.27 -2.89 -13.68
N ALA A 52 1.03 -2.72 -13.97
CA ALA A 52 1.54 -1.56 -14.67
C ALA A 52 0.87 -1.40 -16.04
N ILE A 53 0.83 -2.45 -16.86
CA ILE A 53 0.19 -2.43 -18.19
C ILE A 53 -1.33 -2.26 -18.05
N THR A 54 -1.98 -2.96 -17.13
CA THR A 54 -3.43 -2.88 -16.94
C THR A 54 -3.88 -1.46 -16.59
N PHE A 55 -3.19 -0.81 -15.68
CA PHE A 55 -3.55 0.55 -15.25
C PHE A 55 -3.06 1.63 -16.21
N ASP A 56 -2.01 1.37 -17.01
CA ASP A 56 -1.63 2.23 -18.12
C ASP A 56 -2.72 2.28 -19.20
N ILE A 57 -3.32 1.13 -19.53
CA ILE A 57 -4.47 1.08 -20.46
C ILE A 57 -5.63 1.92 -19.91
N LEU A 58 -5.96 1.78 -18.62
CA LEU A 58 -7.03 2.57 -17.99
C LEU A 58 -6.69 4.07 -17.98
N PHE A 59 -5.44 4.42 -17.63
CA PHE A 59 -4.98 5.81 -17.63
C PHE A 59 -5.08 6.48 -19.00
N ARG A 60 -4.61 5.78 -20.05
CA ARG A 60 -4.72 6.25 -21.45
C ARG A 60 -6.18 6.37 -21.88
N TYR A 61 -7.01 5.39 -21.55
CA TYR A 61 -8.41 5.40 -21.95
C TYR A 61 -9.20 6.53 -21.27
N LEU A 62 -9.03 6.73 -19.96
CA LEU A 62 -9.63 7.87 -19.26
C LEU A 62 -9.18 9.21 -19.87
N SER A 63 -7.89 9.34 -20.20
CA SER A 63 -7.36 10.53 -20.86
C SER A 63 -7.94 10.73 -22.26
N HIS A 64 -8.11 9.64 -23.03
CA HIS A 64 -8.77 9.65 -24.35
C HIS A 64 -10.23 10.11 -24.26
N LEU A 65 -10.94 9.73 -23.19
CA LEU A 65 -12.30 10.19 -22.92
C LEU A 65 -12.38 11.66 -22.47
N GLY A 66 -11.25 12.37 -22.39
CA GLY A 66 -11.19 13.80 -22.02
C GLY A 66 -11.10 14.08 -20.54
N TYR A 67 -10.93 13.06 -19.69
CA TYR A 67 -10.72 13.27 -18.26
C TYR A 67 -9.31 13.78 -17.97
N LYS A 68 -9.17 14.61 -16.94
CA LYS A 68 -7.90 15.05 -16.36
C LYS A 68 -7.50 14.06 -15.28
N VAL A 69 -6.66 13.09 -15.63
CA VAL A 69 -6.29 12.00 -14.73
C VAL A 69 -5.05 12.35 -13.94
N ARG A 70 -5.15 12.28 -12.60
CA ARG A 70 -4.00 12.24 -11.70
C ARG A 70 -3.72 10.78 -11.36
N TYR A 71 -2.71 10.22 -11.99
CA TYR A 71 -2.28 8.85 -11.76
C TYR A 71 -1.17 8.83 -10.71
N VAL A 72 -1.40 8.15 -9.59
CA VAL A 72 -0.46 7.98 -8.47
C VAL A 72 -0.11 6.51 -8.34
N ARG A 73 1.18 6.20 -8.25
CA ARG A 73 1.70 4.87 -7.96
C ARG A 73 2.82 5.02 -6.95
N ASN A 74 2.65 4.43 -5.75
CA ASN A 74 3.67 4.54 -4.73
C ASN A 74 4.87 3.62 -4.97
N ILE A 75 5.95 3.91 -4.25
CA ILE A 75 7.11 3.04 -4.09
C ILE A 75 7.20 2.66 -2.62
N THR A 76 7.21 1.35 -2.35
CA THR A 76 7.49 0.83 -1.01
C THR A 76 9.00 0.64 -0.88
N ASP A 77 9.61 1.53 -0.12
CA ASP A 77 11.06 1.59 0.12
C ASP A 77 11.43 1.36 1.59
N VAL A 78 10.46 0.96 2.43
CA VAL A 78 10.61 0.65 3.86
C VAL A 78 9.47 -0.23 4.36
N GLY A 79 9.67 -0.93 5.47
CA GLY A 79 8.59 -1.57 6.25
C GLY A 79 8.05 -2.87 5.68
N HIS A 80 8.65 -3.43 4.65
CA HIS A 80 8.22 -4.69 4.05
C HIS A 80 9.07 -5.86 4.56
N LEU A 81 8.59 -6.50 5.61
CA LEU A 81 9.29 -7.63 6.24
C LEU A 81 9.22 -8.91 5.42
N GLU A 82 10.12 -9.85 5.71
CA GLU A 82 10.14 -11.16 5.07
C GLU A 82 8.85 -11.95 5.34
N HIS A 83 8.47 -12.78 4.39
CA HIS A 83 7.28 -13.66 4.45
C HIS A 83 5.95 -12.90 4.64
N ASP A 84 5.92 -11.57 4.43
CA ASP A 84 4.78 -10.70 4.69
C ASP A 84 4.25 -10.88 6.14
N ALA A 85 5.18 -11.18 7.07
CA ALA A 85 4.95 -11.35 8.49
C ALA A 85 5.13 -10.03 9.24
N ASP A 86 4.74 -10.02 10.52
CA ASP A 86 4.97 -8.86 11.40
C ASP A 86 6.32 -8.91 12.13
N GLU A 87 7.10 -9.97 11.90
CA GLU A 87 8.47 -10.14 12.38
C GLU A 87 9.38 -10.60 11.25
N GLY A 88 10.67 -10.35 11.41
CA GLY A 88 11.68 -10.69 10.43
C GLY A 88 12.47 -9.49 9.98
N GLU A 89 13.46 -9.72 9.14
CA GLU A 89 14.30 -8.68 8.57
C GLU A 89 13.53 -7.95 7.44
N ASP A 90 13.66 -6.63 7.36
CA ASP A 90 13.18 -5.87 6.21
C ASP A 90 13.86 -6.35 4.93
N LYS A 91 13.10 -6.57 3.86
CA LYS A 91 13.59 -7.13 2.59
C LYS A 91 14.69 -6.27 1.97
N ILE A 92 14.60 -4.94 2.11
CA ILE A 92 15.61 -4.01 1.58
C ILE A 92 16.85 -4.06 2.46
N ALA A 93 16.71 -4.04 3.79
CA ALA A 93 17.82 -4.13 4.73
C ALA A 93 18.60 -5.45 4.56
N LYS A 94 17.88 -6.57 4.43
CA LYS A 94 18.50 -7.87 4.14
C LYS A 94 19.30 -7.85 2.84
N LYS A 95 18.74 -7.30 1.78
CA LYS A 95 19.41 -7.18 0.49
C LYS A 95 20.66 -6.31 0.59
N ALA A 96 20.56 -5.17 1.26
CA ALA A 96 21.67 -4.25 1.51
C ALA A 96 22.81 -4.94 2.26
N ARG A 97 22.51 -5.68 3.32
CA ARG A 97 23.50 -6.44 4.09
C ARG A 97 24.19 -7.52 3.24
N LEU A 98 23.45 -8.25 2.44
CA LEU A 98 23.99 -9.30 1.57
C LEU A 98 24.91 -8.75 0.47
N GLU A 99 24.61 -7.55 -0.03
CA GLU A 99 25.37 -6.88 -1.10
C GLU A 99 26.38 -5.87 -0.55
N GLN A 100 26.49 -5.71 0.77
CA GLN A 100 27.38 -4.74 1.45
C GLN A 100 27.11 -3.29 1.00
N LEU A 101 25.83 -2.93 0.87
CA LEU A 101 25.33 -1.62 0.48
C LEU A 101 24.50 -0.99 1.60
N GLU A 102 24.24 0.31 1.51
CA GLU A 102 23.23 0.97 2.33
C GLU A 102 21.81 0.69 1.78
N PRO A 103 20.76 0.60 2.62
CA PRO A 103 19.40 0.34 2.16
C PRO A 103 18.93 1.26 1.03
N MET A 104 19.27 2.56 1.09
CA MET A 104 18.87 3.52 0.07
C MET A 104 19.64 3.38 -1.25
N GLU A 105 20.84 2.78 -1.24
CA GLU A 105 21.55 2.40 -2.49
C GLU A 105 20.82 1.26 -3.18
N VAL A 106 20.35 0.26 -2.42
CA VAL A 106 19.51 -0.84 -2.93
C VAL A 106 18.24 -0.29 -3.55
N VAL A 107 17.52 0.59 -2.82
CA VAL A 107 16.31 1.25 -3.30
C VAL A 107 16.57 1.99 -4.61
N GLN A 108 17.58 2.85 -4.67
CA GLN A 108 17.91 3.64 -5.85
C GLN A 108 18.26 2.76 -7.05
N TYR A 109 19.04 1.72 -6.83
CA TYR A 109 19.45 0.78 -7.88
C TYR A 109 18.25 0.06 -8.49
N TYR A 110 17.42 -0.59 -7.67
CA TYR A 110 16.28 -1.36 -8.17
C TYR A 110 15.11 -0.49 -8.66
N LEU A 111 14.92 0.70 -8.09
CA LEU A 111 13.94 1.66 -8.60
C LEU A 111 14.29 2.10 -10.02
N THR A 112 15.57 2.42 -10.29
CA THR A 112 16.03 2.79 -11.63
C THR A 112 15.80 1.65 -12.64
N ARG A 113 16.10 0.41 -12.25
CA ARG A 113 15.85 -0.77 -13.08
C ARG A 113 14.37 -1.03 -13.32
N TYR A 114 13.54 -0.80 -12.30
CA TYR A 114 12.08 -0.88 -12.42
C TYR A 114 11.57 0.13 -13.43
N HIS A 115 11.99 1.39 -13.37
CA HIS A 115 11.58 2.42 -14.33
C HIS A 115 11.99 2.03 -15.75
N HIS A 116 13.23 1.59 -15.98
CA HIS A 116 13.68 1.12 -17.30
C HIS A 116 12.86 -0.08 -17.81
N ALA A 117 12.49 -1.01 -16.93
CA ALA A 117 11.63 -2.12 -17.31
C ALA A 117 10.23 -1.65 -17.74
N MET A 118 9.63 -0.69 -17.03
CA MET A 118 8.33 -0.12 -17.38
C MET A 118 8.39 0.68 -18.69
N GLU A 119 9.44 1.44 -18.92
CA GLU A 119 9.69 2.15 -20.17
C GLU A 119 9.77 1.19 -21.36
N ARG A 120 10.53 0.09 -21.22
CA ARG A 120 10.63 -0.95 -22.26
C ARG A 120 9.31 -1.63 -22.58
N LEU A 121 8.37 -1.67 -21.63
CA LEU A 121 7.01 -2.15 -21.81
C LEU A 121 6.08 -1.09 -22.43
N GLY A 122 6.56 0.14 -22.65
CA GLY A 122 5.78 1.26 -23.18
C GLY A 122 4.76 1.82 -22.18
N VAL A 123 4.90 1.51 -20.89
CA VAL A 123 4.04 2.02 -19.82
C VAL A 123 4.37 3.48 -19.54
N LEU A 124 3.36 4.34 -19.51
CA LEU A 124 3.54 5.75 -19.15
C LEU A 124 3.90 5.90 -17.66
N PRO A 125 4.77 6.86 -17.32
CA PRO A 125 5.04 7.15 -15.92
C PRO A 125 3.77 7.69 -15.23
N PRO A 126 3.61 7.46 -13.92
CA PRO A 126 2.54 8.08 -13.14
C PRO A 126 2.76 9.60 -13.04
N SER A 127 1.70 10.34 -12.72
CA SER A 127 1.78 11.78 -12.46
C SER A 127 2.58 12.08 -11.18
N ILE A 128 2.46 11.22 -10.18
CA ILE A 128 3.16 11.30 -8.89
C ILE A 128 3.56 9.89 -8.47
N GLU A 129 4.79 9.75 -8.00
CA GLU A 129 5.32 8.48 -7.47
C GLU A 129 5.84 8.69 -6.04
N PRO A 130 4.94 8.68 -5.02
CA PRO A 130 5.32 8.91 -3.64
C PRO A 130 6.07 7.71 -3.08
N MET A 131 7.08 7.97 -2.24
CA MET A 131 7.83 6.95 -1.51
C MET A 131 7.29 6.81 -0.09
N ALA A 132 7.23 5.58 0.44
CA ALA A 132 6.74 5.30 1.79
C ALA A 132 7.60 6.00 2.85
N SER A 133 8.94 5.99 2.69
CA SER A 133 9.86 6.71 3.59
C SER A 133 9.68 8.23 3.59
N GLY A 134 9.20 8.80 2.51
CA GLY A 134 8.87 10.23 2.39
C GLY A 134 7.56 10.62 3.07
N HIS A 135 6.78 9.66 3.59
CA HIS A 135 5.45 9.89 4.17
C HIS A 135 5.32 9.33 5.60
N ILE A 136 6.43 9.24 6.32
CA ILE A 136 6.46 8.73 7.71
C ILE A 136 5.57 9.57 8.63
N ILE A 137 5.60 10.89 8.50
CA ILE A 137 4.79 11.80 9.33
C ILE A 137 3.30 11.53 9.12
N GLU A 138 2.87 11.34 7.89
CA GLU A 138 1.47 11.05 7.57
C GLU A 138 1.05 9.66 8.05
N GLN A 139 1.94 8.68 8.01
CA GLN A 139 1.68 7.34 8.52
C GLN A 139 1.58 7.32 10.05
N ILE A 140 2.45 8.06 10.77
CA ILE A 140 2.34 8.26 12.23
C ILE A 140 1.02 8.95 12.57
N ALA A 141 0.68 10.03 11.87
CA ALA A 141 -0.57 10.76 12.10
C ALA A 141 -1.82 9.90 11.85
N LEU A 142 -1.81 9.06 10.80
CA LEU A 142 -2.88 8.10 10.52
C LEU A 142 -2.99 7.05 11.63
N THR A 143 -1.88 6.49 12.06
CA THR A 143 -1.84 5.50 13.15
C THR A 143 -2.40 6.10 14.45
N GLN A 144 -2.03 7.35 14.77
CA GLN A 144 -2.57 8.05 15.93
C GLN A 144 -4.08 8.27 15.82
N GLN A 145 -4.59 8.67 14.65
CA GLN A 145 -6.04 8.81 14.43
C GLN A 145 -6.80 7.50 14.66
N ILE A 146 -6.23 6.36 14.25
CA ILE A 146 -6.84 5.04 14.46
C ILE A 146 -6.81 4.65 15.94
N LEU A 147 -5.72 4.96 16.66
CA LEU A 147 -5.61 4.80 18.11
C LEU A 147 -6.66 5.63 18.86
N ASP A 148 -6.76 6.92 18.53
CA ASP A 148 -7.71 7.86 19.14
C ASP A 148 -9.16 7.44 18.88
N ALA A 149 -9.44 6.86 17.72
CA ALA A 149 -10.73 6.27 17.39
C ALA A 149 -11.00 4.95 18.14
N GLY A 150 -9.99 4.40 18.82
CA GLY A 150 -10.09 3.21 19.65
C GLY A 150 -10.04 1.89 18.85
N PHE A 151 -9.62 1.89 17.59
CA PHE A 151 -9.52 0.69 16.75
C PHE A 151 -8.08 0.19 16.57
N ALA A 152 -7.16 0.73 17.35
CA ALA A 152 -5.80 0.22 17.48
C ALA A 152 -5.39 0.16 18.94
N TYR A 153 -4.29 -0.52 19.21
CA TYR A 153 -3.69 -0.61 20.54
C TYR A 153 -2.17 -0.69 20.44
N GLU A 154 -1.50 -0.20 21.49
CA GLU A 154 -0.07 -0.35 21.65
C GLU A 154 0.26 -1.66 22.36
N SER A 155 1.29 -2.35 21.89
CA SER A 155 1.87 -3.53 22.51
C SER A 155 3.38 -3.51 22.30
N ASN A 156 4.14 -3.50 23.39
CA ASN A 156 5.61 -3.54 23.41
C ASN A 156 6.30 -2.49 22.49
N GLY A 157 5.70 -1.29 22.32
CA GLY A 157 6.21 -0.22 21.45
C GLY A 157 5.86 -0.39 19.97
N SER A 158 5.07 -1.39 19.62
CA SER A 158 4.42 -1.56 18.33
C SER A 158 2.94 -1.16 18.43
N VAL A 159 2.32 -0.76 17.32
CA VAL A 159 0.89 -0.43 17.29
C VAL A 159 0.19 -1.35 16.30
N TYR A 160 -0.88 -1.98 16.76
CA TYR A 160 -1.66 -2.95 15.99
C TYR A 160 -3.10 -2.46 15.79
N PHE A 161 -3.66 -2.74 14.61
CA PHE A 161 -5.08 -2.56 14.33
C PHE A 161 -5.87 -3.71 14.96
N ASP A 162 -6.92 -3.39 15.71
CA ASP A 162 -7.80 -4.33 16.41
C ASP A 162 -8.96 -4.72 15.47
N VAL A 163 -8.77 -5.81 14.74
CA VAL A 163 -9.71 -6.26 13.70
C VAL A 163 -11.05 -6.67 14.30
N GLU A 164 -11.04 -7.43 15.41
CA GLU A 164 -12.28 -7.89 16.04
C GLU A 164 -13.10 -6.73 16.62
N LYS A 165 -12.43 -5.75 17.23
CA LYS A 165 -13.11 -4.57 17.76
C LYS A 165 -13.72 -3.72 16.64
N TYR A 166 -13.00 -3.56 15.55
CA TYR A 166 -13.49 -2.84 14.37
C TYR A 166 -14.71 -3.55 13.79
N ASP A 167 -14.67 -4.87 13.63
CA ASP A 167 -15.76 -5.66 13.05
C ASP A 167 -17.05 -5.60 13.87
N LYS A 168 -16.95 -5.54 15.19
CA LYS A 168 -18.13 -5.35 16.07
C LYS A 168 -18.88 -4.02 15.84
N SER A 169 -18.19 -3.01 15.33
CA SER A 169 -18.75 -1.67 15.07
C SER A 169 -19.03 -1.43 13.59
N PHE A 170 -18.24 -2.05 12.73
CA PHE A 170 -18.26 -1.92 11.27
C PHE A 170 -18.00 -3.28 10.65
N ASN A 171 -18.45 -3.51 9.45
CA ASN A 171 -18.19 -4.75 8.72
C ASN A 171 -16.78 -4.75 8.13
N TYR A 172 -15.79 -5.36 8.79
CA TYR A 172 -14.39 -5.39 8.33
C TYR A 172 -14.23 -6.00 6.93
N GLY A 173 -15.03 -7.01 6.60
CA GLY A 173 -14.99 -7.68 5.30
C GLY A 173 -15.82 -7.03 4.20
N GLU A 174 -16.45 -5.88 4.41
CA GLU A 174 -17.44 -5.28 3.50
C GLU A 174 -16.92 -5.13 2.07
N LEU A 175 -15.74 -4.54 1.89
CA LEU A 175 -15.14 -4.35 0.56
C LEU A 175 -14.69 -5.67 -0.05
N SER A 176 -13.94 -6.50 0.69
CA SER A 176 -13.38 -7.75 0.19
C SER A 176 -14.41 -8.86 0.02
N GLY A 177 -15.50 -8.79 0.78
CA GLY A 177 -16.51 -9.83 0.90
C GLY A 177 -16.06 -11.06 1.66
N ARG A 178 -14.97 -10.95 2.39
CA ARG A 178 -14.48 -12.03 3.27
C ARG A 178 -15.16 -11.93 4.63
N ARG A 179 -15.52 -13.07 5.18
CA ARG A 179 -16.02 -13.16 6.55
C ARG A 179 -14.86 -13.39 7.51
N ILE A 180 -14.93 -12.84 8.68
CA ILE A 180 -13.89 -13.01 9.72
C ILE A 180 -13.70 -14.49 10.05
N GLU A 181 -14.78 -15.27 10.14
CA GLU A 181 -14.69 -16.70 10.43
C GLU A 181 -13.88 -17.46 9.36
N ASP A 182 -14.06 -17.11 8.07
CA ASP A 182 -13.33 -17.70 6.97
C ASP A 182 -11.84 -17.30 6.98
N MET A 183 -11.54 -16.07 7.42
CA MET A 183 -10.17 -15.60 7.58
C MET A 183 -9.48 -16.31 8.75
N LEU A 184 -10.15 -16.46 9.88
CA LEU A 184 -9.62 -17.18 11.05
C LEU A 184 -9.30 -18.63 10.74
N SER A 185 -10.15 -19.31 9.97
CA SER A 185 -9.92 -20.73 9.59
C SER A 185 -8.71 -20.91 8.66
N ASN A 186 -8.27 -19.87 7.97
CA ASN A 186 -7.13 -19.86 7.04
C ASN A 186 -5.90 -19.16 7.61
N THR A 187 -5.92 -18.71 8.87
CA THR A 187 -4.80 -18.02 9.49
C THR A 187 -3.65 -19.02 9.70
N ARG A 188 -2.51 -18.73 9.08
CA ARG A 188 -1.25 -19.45 9.37
C ARG A 188 -0.72 -18.96 10.70
N THR A 189 -0.12 -19.86 11.47
CA THR A 189 0.70 -19.45 12.63
C THR A 189 1.94 -18.74 12.07
N LEU A 190 1.96 -17.41 12.18
CA LEU A 190 3.10 -16.59 11.80
C LEU A 190 3.88 -16.20 13.06
N ASP A 191 5.17 -15.99 12.91
CA ASP A 191 6.01 -15.45 13.99
C ASP A 191 5.53 -14.05 14.38
N GLY A 192 5.70 -13.66 15.67
CA GLY A 192 5.27 -12.35 16.17
C GLY A 192 3.81 -12.25 16.60
N GLN A 193 3.13 -13.36 16.78
CA GLN A 193 1.74 -13.35 17.26
C GLN A 193 1.58 -13.08 18.75
N ASP A 194 2.65 -13.23 19.55
CA ASP A 194 2.60 -13.06 21.01
C ASP A 194 2.29 -11.62 21.45
N GLU A 195 2.55 -10.63 20.58
CA GLU A 195 2.24 -9.23 20.85
C GLU A 195 0.80 -8.84 20.48
N LYS A 196 0.10 -9.66 19.72
CA LYS A 196 -1.23 -9.37 19.17
C LYS A 196 -2.33 -9.88 20.13
N ARG A 197 -3.45 -9.15 20.17
CA ARG A 197 -4.65 -9.57 20.89
C ARG A 197 -5.45 -10.60 20.11
N GLY A 198 -5.49 -10.45 18.79
CA GLY A 198 -6.19 -11.33 17.87
C GLY A 198 -5.32 -11.78 16.69
N PRO A 199 -5.54 -12.97 16.14
CA PRO A 199 -4.72 -13.54 15.07
C PRO A 199 -4.86 -12.79 13.73
N LEU A 200 -5.91 -11.99 13.56
CA LEU A 200 -6.14 -11.16 12.38
C LEU A 200 -5.58 -9.74 12.51
N ASP A 201 -5.16 -9.34 13.71
CA ASP A 201 -4.59 -8.02 13.93
C ASP A 201 -3.31 -7.85 13.12
N PHE A 202 -3.05 -6.65 12.67
CA PHE A 202 -1.88 -6.33 11.84
C PHE A 202 -1.21 -5.04 12.31
N ALA A 203 0.09 -4.96 12.07
CA ALA A 203 0.88 -3.83 12.50
C ALA A 203 0.57 -2.57 11.67
N LEU A 204 0.34 -1.45 12.35
CA LEU A 204 0.33 -0.10 11.80
C LEU A 204 1.68 0.58 11.97
N TRP A 205 2.36 0.29 13.11
CA TRP A 205 3.70 0.73 13.43
C TRP A 205 4.43 -0.40 14.14
N LYS A 206 5.67 -0.70 13.73
CA LYS A 206 6.50 -1.72 14.36
C LYS A 206 7.66 -1.07 15.10
N LYS A 207 7.90 -1.53 16.32
CA LYS A 207 9.11 -1.19 17.08
C LYS A 207 10.34 -1.67 16.34
N ALA A 208 11.32 -0.80 16.18
CA ALA A 208 12.60 -1.16 15.58
C ALA A 208 13.46 -1.96 16.56
N GLN A 209 14.15 -2.97 16.05
CA GLN A 209 15.24 -3.64 16.73
C GLN A 209 16.54 -2.86 16.49
N PRO A 210 17.58 -3.04 17.32
CA PRO A 210 18.85 -2.31 17.19
C PRO A 210 19.50 -2.40 15.82
N GLU A 211 19.31 -3.51 15.11
CA GLU A 211 19.84 -3.79 13.77
C GLU A 211 19.08 -3.11 12.64
N HIS A 212 17.87 -2.60 12.89
CA HIS A 212 17.11 -1.87 11.88
C HIS A 212 17.74 -0.50 11.63
N ILE A 213 18.28 -0.30 10.42
CA ILE A 213 18.87 0.98 9.98
C ILE A 213 17.76 1.98 9.67
N MET A 214 16.73 1.55 8.93
CA MET A 214 15.58 2.38 8.56
C MET A 214 14.56 2.40 9.68
N ARG A 215 14.67 3.39 10.56
CA ARG A 215 13.79 3.61 11.71
C ARG A 215 13.64 5.09 11.99
N TRP A 216 12.52 5.45 12.54
CA TRP A 216 12.15 6.85 12.82
C TRP A 216 11.59 6.99 14.23
N PRO A 217 11.78 8.15 14.88
CA PRO A 217 11.12 8.44 16.15
C PRO A 217 9.61 8.57 15.95
N SER A 218 8.86 8.03 16.89
CA SER A 218 7.40 8.14 16.96
C SER A 218 6.94 8.31 18.41
N PRO A 219 5.65 8.62 18.65
CA PRO A 219 5.09 8.65 20.00
C PRO A 219 5.27 7.34 20.80
N TRP A 220 5.41 6.21 20.08
CA TRP A 220 5.52 4.86 20.65
C TRP A 220 6.97 4.37 20.76
N GLY A 221 7.93 5.20 20.39
CA GLY A 221 9.35 4.88 20.33
C GLY A 221 9.92 4.82 18.91
N GLU A 222 11.19 4.41 18.80
CA GLU A 222 11.81 4.20 17.50
C GLU A 222 11.21 2.99 16.78
N GLY A 223 10.85 3.18 15.52
CA GLY A 223 10.18 2.16 14.74
C GLY A 223 10.05 2.50 13.25
N PHE A 224 9.24 1.75 12.58
CA PHE A 224 8.93 1.93 11.16
C PHE A 224 7.46 1.58 10.88
N PRO A 225 6.86 2.08 9.80
CA PRO A 225 5.46 1.82 9.50
C PRO A 225 5.22 0.37 9.10
N GLY A 226 4.08 -0.18 9.51
CA GLY A 226 3.54 -1.40 8.91
C GLY A 226 3.05 -1.09 7.48
N TRP A 227 3.38 -1.94 6.52
CA TRP A 227 3.09 -1.70 5.09
C TRP A 227 1.60 -1.54 4.74
N HIS A 228 0.69 -1.97 5.60
CA HIS A 228 -0.75 -1.77 5.42
C HIS A 228 -1.20 -0.30 5.52
N ALA A 229 -0.46 0.55 6.25
CA ALA A 229 -0.80 1.97 6.41
C ALA A 229 -0.33 2.85 5.25
N GLU A 230 0.66 2.40 4.48
CA GLU A 230 1.34 3.20 3.45
C GLU A 230 0.40 3.74 2.39
N CYS A 231 -0.27 2.85 1.67
CA CYS A 231 -1.17 3.25 0.57
C CYS A 231 -2.31 4.13 1.06
N THR A 232 -2.81 3.90 2.29
CA THR A 232 -3.85 4.73 2.88
C THR A 232 -3.34 6.13 3.18
N ALA A 233 -2.16 6.26 3.79
CA ALA A 233 -1.56 7.54 4.11
C ALA A 233 -1.23 8.35 2.84
N MET A 234 -0.58 7.72 1.85
CA MET A 234 -0.20 8.36 0.59
C MET A 234 -1.39 8.66 -0.33
N GLY A 235 -2.43 7.82 -0.32
CA GLY A 235 -3.63 7.99 -1.15
C GLY A 235 -4.60 9.07 -0.65
N ARG A 236 -4.48 9.50 0.61
CA ARG A 236 -5.29 10.59 1.20
C ARG A 236 -4.74 11.98 0.88
N LYS A 237 -3.53 12.09 0.39
CA LYS A 237 -2.83 13.33 0.08
C LYS A 237 -2.93 13.70 -1.39
#